data_00635bdac7351f4d1b4520248032a1b9
#
_entry.id   00635bdac7351f4d1b4520248032a1b9
#
_cell.length_a   1.000
_cell.length_b   1.000
_cell.length_c   1.000
_cell.angle_alpha   90.00
_cell.angle_beta   90.00
_cell.angle_gamma   90.00
#
_symmetry.space_group_name_H-M   'P 1'
#
loop_
_entity.id
_entity.type
_entity.pdbx_description
1 polymer ?
#
loop_
_entity_poly.entity_id
_entity_poly.type
_entity_poly.pdbx_seq_one_letter_code
_entity_poly.pdbx_strand_id
1 'polypeptide(L)'
;MAVVEFALRSKAEDDLEVIHLYSLENWGAVQAEEYIQLLDRAFQQLVENPNIGTSCDFVRDGLKMYPVQSHSVFYRIKGNKVVIVRVLHKSMLAGKHI
;
A
#
# COMPACT_ATOMS: atom_id res chain seq x y z
N MET A 1 21.12 0.94 7.28
CA MET A 1 20.28 1.42 8.38
C MET A 1 18.95 0.68 8.38
N ALA A 2 18.52 0.20 9.52
CA ALA A 2 17.26 -0.54 9.61
C ALA A 2 16.06 0.38 9.41
N VAL A 3 15.02 -0.14 8.72
CA VAL A 3 13.75 0.56 8.60
C VAL A 3 12.99 0.41 9.92
N VAL A 4 12.46 1.50 10.46
CA VAL A 4 11.83 1.50 11.79
C VAL A 4 10.36 1.89 11.75
N GLU A 5 9.88 2.49 10.65
CA GLU A 5 8.48 2.93 10.57
C GLU A 5 8.03 3.06 9.13
N PHE A 6 6.72 3.22 8.93
CA PHE A 6 6.19 3.58 7.64
C PHE A 6 5.46 4.91 7.71
N ALA A 7 5.33 5.56 6.55
CA ALA A 7 4.56 6.79 6.40
C ALA A 7 3.71 6.67 5.14
N LEU A 8 2.54 7.29 5.16
CA LEU A 8 1.63 7.30 4.01
C LEU A 8 1.70 8.65 3.31
N ARG A 9 1.86 8.63 2.00
CA ARG A 9 1.68 9.85 1.21
C ARG A 9 0.19 10.19 1.19
N SER A 10 -0.15 11.45 0.94
CA SER A 10 -1.54 11.91 0.98
C SER A 10 -2.43 11.15 0.00
N LYS A 11 -1.92 10.81 -1.19
CA LYS A 11 -2.68 10.01 -2.15
C LYS A 11 -2.93 8.59 -1.66
N ALA A 12 -2.01 8.01 -0.91
CA ALA A 12 -2.22 6.69 -0.30
C ALA A 12 -3.26 6.76 0.81
N GLU A 13 -3.28 7.83 1.59
CA GLU A 13 -4.32 8.05 2.58
C GLU A 13 -5.70 8.14 1.92
N ASP A 14 -5.79 8.89 0.81
CA ASP A 14 -7.02 8.99 0.02
C ASP A 14 -7.45 7.63 -0.51
N ASP A 15 -6.48 6.83 -1.00
CA ASP A 15 -6.76 5.47 -1.48
C ASP A 15 -7.39 4.62 -0.38
N LEU A 16 -6.85 4.67 0.83
CA LEU A 16 -7.39 3.91 1.96
C LEU A 16 -8.79 4.34 2.32
N GLU A 17 -9.07 5.63 2.27
CA GLU A 17 -10.42 6.15 2.51
C GLU A 17 -11.41 5.61 1.49
N VAL A 18 -11.06 5.66 0.22
CA VAL A 18 -11.91 5.12 -0.87
C VAL A 18 -12.11 3.62 -0.69
N ILE A 19 -11.07 2.87 -0.39
CA ILE A 19 -11.15 1.43 -0.15
C ILE A 19 -12.09 1.14 1.02
N HIS A 20 -11.98 1.88 2.11
CA HIS A 20 -12.83 1.71 3.28
C HIS A 20 -14.30 1.96 2.94
N LEU A 21 -14.59 3.08 2.27
CA LEU A 21 -15.95 3.42 1.88
C LEU A 21 -16.56 2.38 0.93
N TYR A 22 -15.80 1.95 -0.07
CA TYR A 22 -16.25 0.89 -0.98
C TYR A 22 -16.56 -0.40 -0.22
N SER A 23 -15.67 -0.80 0.66
CA SER A 23 -15.84 -2.03 1.44
C SER A 23 -17.05 -1.93 2.37
N LEU A 24 -17.25 -0.76 2.97
CA LEU A 24 -18.39 -0.51 3.86
C LEU A 24 -19.71 -0.65 3.11
N GLU A 25 -19.80 -0.06 1.91
CA GLU A 25 -21.00 -0.11 1.09
C GLU A 25 -21.31 -1.51 0.57
N ASN A 26 -20.29 -2.28 0.22
CA ASN A 26 -20.45 -3.57 -0.44
C ASN A 26 -20.44 -4.77 0.51
N TRP A 27 -19.78 -4.66 1.65
CA TRP A 27 -19.51 -5.80 2.54
C TRP A 27 -19.91 -5.56 4.00
N GLY A 28 -20.20 -4.31 4.36
CA GLY A 28 -20.57 -3.94 5.72
C GLY A 28 -19.39 -3.56 6.61
N ALA A 29 -19.71 -3.06 7.80
CA ALA A 29 -18.71 -2.44 8.69
C ALA A 29 -17.63 -3.42 9.17
N VAL A 30 -18.02 -4.65 9.51
CA VAL A 30 -17.07 -5.63 10.05
C VAL A 30 -16.02 -5.98 9.01
N GLN A 31 -16.45 -6.31 7.79
CA GLN A 31 -15.51 -6.67 6.72
C GLN A 31 -14.66 -5.47 6.28
N ALA A 32 -15.26 -4.29 6.25
CA ALA A 32 -14.51 -3.07 5.92
C ALA A 32 -13.36 -2.85 6.91
N GLU A 33 -13.63 -3.00 8.20
CA GLU A 33 -12.61 -2.86 9.23
C GLU A 33 -11.53 -3.93 9.10
N GLU A 34 -11.93 -5.18 8.87
CA GLU A 34 -10.99 -6.29 8.71
C GLU A 34 -10.06 -6.07 7.52
N TYR A 35 -10.58 -5.54 6.42
CA TYR A 35 -9.77 -5.28 5.23
C TYR A 35 -8.75 -4.17 5.47
N ILE A 36 -9.16 -3.10 6.13
CA ILE A 36 -8.24 -2.01 6.48
C ILE A 36 -7.15 -2.50 7.43
N GLN A 37 -7.50 -3.35 8.40
CA GLN A 37 -6.52 -3.96 9.30
C GLN A 37 -5.55 -4.87 8.55
N LEU A 38 -6.04 -5.59 7.53
CA LEU A 38 -5.18 -6.41 6.68
C LEU A 38 -4.13 -5.57 5.96
N LEU A 39 -4.54 -4.42 5.42
CA LEU A 39 -3.62 -3.49 4.78
C LEU A 39 -2.61 -2.92 5.78
N ASP A 40 -3.07 -2.56 6.97
CA ASP A 40 -2.19 -2.05 8.01
C ASP A 40 -1.12 -3.08 8.40
N ARG A 41 -1.52 -4.34 8.55
CA ARG A 41 -0.56 -5.42 8.83
C ARG A 41 0.45 -5.60 7.70
N ALA A 42 0.01 -5.41 6.46
CA ALA A 42 0.92 -5.44 5.32
C ALA A 42 1.97 -4.33 5.41
N PHE A 43 1.55 -3.12 5.79
CA PHE A 43 2.50 -2.01 5.98
C PHE A 43 3.51 -2.34 7.08
N GLN A 44 3.07 -2.94 8.19
CA GLN A 44 3.97 -3.39 9.24
C GLN A 44 4.97 -4.43 8.74
N GLN A 45 4.51 -5.37 7.91
CA GLN A 45 5.40 -6.35 7.29
C GLN A 45 6.46 -5.70 6.41
N LEU A 46 6.11 -4.65 5.69
CA LEU A 46 7.07 -3.93 4.85
C LEU A 46 8.12 -3.21 5.69
N VAL A 47 7.78 -2.79 6.89
CA VAL A 47 8.76 -2.23 7.83
C VAL A 47 9.75 -3.31 8.26
N GLU A 48 9.26 -4.51 8.57
CA GLU A 48 10.11 -5.63 9.00
C GLU A 48 10.95 -6.20 7.86
N ASN A 49 10.39 -6.21 6.64
CA ASN A 49 11.01 -6.77 5.44
C ASN A 49 10.87 -5.80 4.26
N PRO A 50 11.60 -4.68 4.25
CA PRO A 50 11.37 -3.64 3.24
C PRO A 50 11.68 -4.06 1.81
N ASN A 51 12.46 -5.12 1.61
CA ASN A 51 12.80 -5.61 0.27
C ASN A 51 11.91 -6.76 -0.22
N ILE A 52 10.84 -7.08 0.50
CA ILE A 52 9.96 -8.19 0.14
C ILE A 52 9.18 -7.92 -1.16
N GLY A 53 8.95 -6.67 -1.50
CA GLY A 53 8.20 -6.28 -2.70
C GLY A 53 9.00 -6.47 -3.98
N THR A 54 8.27 -6.54 -5.09
CA THR A 54 8.84 -6.66 -6.42
C THR A 54 9.23 -5.28 -6.94
N SER A 55 10.36 -5.19 -7.62
CA SER A 55 10.80 -3.92 -8.23
C SER A 55 9.80 -3.45 -9.29
N CYS A 56 9.49 -2.16 -9.27
CA CYS A 56 8.70 -1.48 -10.28
C CYS A 56 9.47 -0.28 -10.84
N ASP A 57 10.78 -0.42 -11.03
CA ASP A 57 11.62 0.66 -11.55
C ASP A 57 11.16 1.15 -12.92
N PHE A 58 10.51 0.29 -13.69
CA PHE A 58 9.97 0.64 -15.00
C PHE A 58 8.84 1.69 -14.92
N VAL A 59 8.20 1.83 -13.75
CA VAL A 59 7.20 2.87 -13.50
C VAL A 59 7.88 4.11 -12.92
N ARG A 60 8.72 3.90 -11.91
CA ARG A 60 9.47 4.97 -11.25
C ARG A 60 10.64 4.36 -10.49
N ASP A 61 11.80 4.99 -10.56
CA ASP A 61 13.01 4.52 -9.88
C ASP A 61 12.77 4.31 -8.38
N GLY A 62 13.18 3.14 -7.90
CA GLY A 62 13.08 2.77 -6.49
C GLY A 62 11.69 2.34 -6.04
N LEU A 63 10.71 2.36 -6.93
CA LEU A 63 9.35 1.92 -6.60
C LEU A 63 9.30 0.41 -6.46
N LYS A 64 8.58 -0.07 -5.45
CA LYS A 64 8.34 -1.50 -5.21
C LYS A 64 6.84 -1.74 -5.07
N MET A 65 6.41 -2.97 -5.32
CA MET A 65 5.01 -3.36 -5.24
C MET A 65 4.87 -4.63 -4.39
N TYR A 66 3.87 -4.63 -3.51
CA TYR A 66 3.54 -5.78 -2.68
C TYR A 66 2.04 -6.06 -2.76
N PRO A 67 1.63 -7.25 -3.20
CA PRO A 67 0.21 -7.57 -3.36
C PRO A 67 -0.45 -7.89 -2.02
N VAL A 68 -1.66 -7.36 -1.83
CA VAL A 68 -2.49 -7.62 -0.64
C VAL A 68 -3.91 -7.85 -1.12
N GLN A 69 -4.35 -9.10 -1.25
CA GLN A 69 -5.70 -9.45 -1.71
C GLN A 69 -6.01 -8.81 -3.05
N SER A 70 -7.03 -7.93 -3.10
CA SER A 70 -7.47 -7.27 -4.33
C SER A 70 -6.66 -6.03 -4.69
N HIS A 71 -5.70 -5.64 -3.87
CA HIS A 71 -4.94 -4.41 -4.02
C HIS A 71 -3.45 -4.66 -4.13
N SER A 72 -2.75 -3.67 -4.64
CA SER A 72 -1.29 -3.65 -4.68
C SER A 72 -0.81 -2.42 -3.92
N VAL A 73 0.13 -2.63 -3.00
CA VAL A 73 0.75 -1.56 -2.23
C VAL A 73 2.01 -1.14 -2.95
N PHE A 74 2.07 0.12 -3.39
CA PHE A 74 3.26 0.69 -4.03
C PHE A 74 4.00 1.52 -3.00
N TYR A 75 5.29 1.23 -2.82
CA TYR A 75 6.08 1.86 -1.78
C TYR A 75 7.52 2.09 -2.21
N ARG A 76 8.22 2.92 -1.44
CA ARG A 76 9.64 3.18 -1.60
C ARG A 76 10.29 3.14 -0.22
N ILE A 77 11.58 2.85 -0.22
CA ILE A 77 12.39 2.94 0.99
C ILE A 77 13.12 4.28 0.93
N LYS A 78 12.92 5.12 1.94
CA LYS A 78 13.56 6.43 2.02
C LYS A 78 14.16 6.61 3.40
N GLY A 79 15.49 6.53 3.48
CA GLY A 79 16.18 6.55 4.75
C GLY A 79 15.77 5.37 5.61
N ASN A 80 15.25 5.61 6.79
CA ASN A 80 14.79 4.59 7.72
C ASN A 80 13.27 4.38 7.68
N LYS A 81 12.62 4.82 6.60
CA LYS A 81 11.16 4.72 6.46
C LYS A 81 10.78 3.96 5.21
N VAL A 82 9.68 3.21 5.32
CA VAL A 82 8.91 2.74 4.16
C VAL A 82 7.88 3.83 3.87
N VAL A 83 7.90 4.36 2.65
CA VAL A 83 6.95 5.38 2.23
C VAL A 83 5.90 4.72 1.33
N ILE A 84 4.67 4.65 1.79
CA ILE A 84 3.56 4.09 1.02
C ILE A 84 3.11 5.16 0.03
N VAL A 85 3.31 4.91 -1.26
CA VAL A 85 3.05 5.87 -2.34
C VAL A 85 1.60 5.79 -2.79
N ARG A 86 1.10 4.59 -3.06
CA ARG A 86 -0.28 4.35 -3.48
C ARG A 86 -0.74 2.97 -3.02
N VAL A 87 -2.05 2.82 -2.86
CA VAL A 87 -2.69 1.51 -2.71
C VAL A 87 -3.74 1.42 -3.81
N LEU A 88 -3.42 0.67 -4.87
CA LEU A 88 -4.25 0.59 -6.07
C LEU A 88 -4.91 -0.78 -6.18
N HIS A 89 -6.16 -0.80 -6.69
CA HIS A 89 -6.80 -2.06 -7.05
C HIS A 89 -5.98 -2.75 -8.15
N LYS A 90 -5.94 -4.07 -8.14
CA LYS A 90 -5.14 -4.84 -9.10
C LYS A 90 -5.50 -4.59 -10.56
N SER A 91 -6.73 -4.14 -10.83
CA SER A 91 -7.16 -3.79 -12.18
C SER A 91 -6.64 -2.44 -12.66
N MET A 92 -6.07 -1.63 -11.78
CA MET A 92 -5.57 -0.29 -12.12
C MET A 92 -4.12 -0.38 -12.60
N LEU A 93 -3.81 0.35 -13.66
CA LEU A 93 -2.45 0.38 -14.20
C LEU A 93 -1.60 1.40 -13.43
N ALA A 94 -0.53 0.92 -12.80
CA ALA A 94 0.35 1.76 -11.99
C ALA A 94 0.89 2.95 -12.79
N GLY A 95 1.26 2.75 -14.05
CA GLY A 95 1.82 3.81 -14.89
C GLY A 95 0.86 4.97 -15.15
N LYS A 96 -0.44 4.77 -14.95
CA LYS A 96 -1.45 5.82 -15.12
C LYS A 96 -1.77 6.55 -13.81
N HIS A 97 -1.39 5.99 -12.67
CA HIS A 97 -1.77 6.51 -11.36
C HIS A 97 -0.57 6.98 -10.54
N ILE A 98 0.61 6.59 -10.91
CA ILE A 98 1.87 6.95 -10.27
C ILE A 98 2.79 7.66 -11.26
#